data_1e5a8a1b26bce83baff955652c3b2305
#
_entry.id   1e5a8a1b26bce83baff955652c3b2305
#
_cell.length_a   1.000
_cell.length_b   1.000
_cell.length_c   1.000
_cell.angle_alpha   90.00
_cell.angle_beta   90.00
_cell.angle_gamma   90.00
#
_symmetry.space_group_name_H-M   'P 1'
#
loop_
_entity.id
_entity.type
_entity.pdbx_description
1 polymer ?
#
loop_
_entity_poly.entity_id
_entity_poly.type
_entity_poly.pdbx_seq_one_letter_code
_entity_poly.pdbx_strand_id
1 'polypeptide(L)'
;MFFRKTSKRKKSADDGGDELLNKMNGKLLRYAVRRTSSGEEVIGREGRIVVTDTEIALRFDAKDAFLCLRDGSLCGELMNLEGVRIDGLLPDGRREIAIAYYKSYRK
;
A
#
# COMPACT_ATOMS: atom_id res chain seq x y z
N MET A 1 -14.97 19.39 18.32
CA MET A 1 -14.08 19.18 18.26
C MET A 1 -13.22 18.81 18.02
N PHE A 2 -13.97 18.82 18.03
CA PHE A 2 -12.90 18.56 17.92
C PHE A 2 -12.25 18.16 17.60
N PHE A 3 -12.87 18.11 17.64
CA PHE A 3 -11.87 17.87 17.38
C PHE A 3 -11.27 17.50 16.94
N ARG A 4 -11.75 17.45 16.94
CA ARG A 4 -10.93 17.27 16.60
C ARG A 4 -10.16 16.90 16.21
N LYS A 5 -10.63 16.82 16.23
CA LYS A 5 -9.74 16.64 15.95
C LYS A 5 -8.89 16.19 15.70
N THR A 6 -9.64 16.17 15.78
CA THR A 6 -8.66 15.90 15.64
C THR A 6 -7.89 15.40 15.38
N SER A 7 -8.36 15.46 15.51
CA SER A 7 -7.47 15.09 15.36
C SER A 7 -6.68 14.68 15.14
N LYS A 8 -6.80 14.84 15.37
CA LYS A 8 -5.95 14.58 15.25
C LYS A 8 -5.21 13.96 15.32
N ARG A 9 -5.44 13.92 15.57
CA ARG A 9 -4.66 13.42 15.69
C ARG A 9 -4.02 12.67 15.83
N LYS A 10 -4.16 12.46 16.10
CA LYS A 10 -3.53 11.79 16.33
C LYS A 10 -2.71 11.16 16.26
N LYS A 11 -2.64 10.92 16.59
CA LYS A 11 -1.77 10.39 16.41
C LYS A 11 -0.95 9.43 16.75
N SER A 12 -0.01 9.22 17.08
CA SER A 12 0.35 8.06 17.73
C SER A 12 0.92 7.02 16.77
N ALA A 13 0.62 5.76 16.91
CA ALA A 13 1.09 4.73 15.99
C ALA A 13 0.84 5.11 14.54
N ASP A 14 -0.08 5.97 14.34
CA ASP A 14 -0.41 6.42 12.99
C ASP A 14 0.75 7.14 12.34
N ASP A 15 1.61 7.74 13.14
CA ASP A 15 2.73 8.47 12.57
C ASP A 15 3.66 7.54 11.81
N GLY A 16 3.90 6.36 12.33
CA GLY A 16 4.73 5.40 11.61
C GLY A 16 4.09 4.96 10.32
N GLY A 17 2.77 4.81 10.32
CA GLY A 17 2.05 4.44 9.11
C GLY A 17 2.15 5.51 8.04
N ASP A 18 2.02 6.77 8.43
CA ASP A 18 2.12 7.87 7.48
C ASP A 18 3.51 7.97 6.91
N GLU A 19 4.53 7.73 7.72
CA GLU A 19 5.88 7.74 7.21
C GLU A 19 6.09 6.67 6.14
N LEU A 20 5.57 5.48 6.38
CA LEU A 20 5.70 4.42 5.40
C LEU A 20 4.93 4.76 4.13
N LEU A 21 3.74 5.31 4.25
CA LEU A 21 2.96 5.69 3.07
C LEU A 21 3.70 6.74 2.25
N ASN A 22 4.31 7.71 2.92
CA ASN A 22 5.08 8.72 2.21
C ASN A 22 6.29 8.11 1.54
N LYS A 23 6.94 7.18 2.21
CA LYS A 23 8.13 6.54 1.69
C LYS A 23 7.82 5.69 0.47
N MET A 24 6.70 4.98 0.50
CA MET A 24 6.39 4.07 -0.59
C MET A 24 5.72 4.73 -1.78
N ASN A 25 5.22 5.96 -1.60
CA ASN A 25 4.56 6.65 -2.69
C ASN A 25 5.56 6.94 -3.81
N GLY A 26 5.23 6.52 -5.02
CA GLY A 26 6.10 6.72 -6.16
C GLY A 26 7.17 5.66 -6.35
N LYS A 27 7.28 4.70 -5.43
CA LYS A 27 8.27 3.64 -5.57
C LYS A 27 7.95 2.81 -6.80
N LEU A 28 8.98 2.55 -7.59
CA LEU A 28 8.83 1.68 -8.75
C LEU A 28 8.80 0.23 -8.30
N LEU A 29 7.99 -0.57 -8.96
CA LEU A 29 7.76 -1.95 -8.59
C LEU A 29 8.28 -2.88 -9.67
N ARG A 30 8.93 -3.95 -9.22
CA ARG A 30 9.32 -5.04 -10.09
C ARG A 30 8.10 -5.88 -10.43
N TYR A 31 7.28 -6.18 -9.42
CA TYR A 31 6.00 -6.86 -9.60
C TYR A 31 5.24 -6.83 -8.29
N ALA A 32 3.99 -7.24 -8.34
CA ALA A 32 3.17 -7.36 -7.14
C ALA A 32 2.31 -8.59 -7.25
N VAL A 33 1.94 -9.14 -6.10
CA VAL A 33 1.06 -10.30 -6.02
C VAL A 33 -0.10 -9.97 -5.11
N ARG A 34 -1.21 -10.67 -5.32
CA ARG A 34 -2.36 -10.61 -4.44
C ARG A 34 -2.50 -11.97 -3.78
N ARG A 35 -2.74 -11.96 -2.48
CA ARG A 35 -2.92 -13.22 -1.76
C ARG A 35 -4.34 -13.70 -1.93
N THR A 36 -4.49 -14.97 -2.30
CA THR A 36 -5.80 -15.59 -2.50
C THR A 36 -5.89 -16.81 -1.60
N SER A 37 -7.06 -17.43 -1.58
CA SER A 37 -7.25 -18.62 -0.77
C SER A 37 -6.42 -19.81 -1.25
N SER A 38 -6.02 -19.79 -2.50
CA SER A 38 -5.22 -20.88 -3.06
C SER A 38 -3.75 -20.52 -3.22
N GLY A 39 -3.32 -19.34 -2.76
CA GLY A 39 -1.92 -18.95 -2.84
C GLY A 39 -1.78 -17.52 -3.25
N GLU A 40 -0.82 -17.23 -4.11
CA GLU A 40 -0.54 -15.88 -4.54
C GLU A 40 -0.67 -15.77 -6.06
N GLU A 41 -1.18 -14.64 -6.50
CA GLU A 41 -1.40 -14.40 -7.90
C GLU A 41 -0.67 -13.12 -8.29
N VAL A 42 0.15 -13.15 -9.34
CA VAL A 42 0.82 -11.95 -9.83
C VAL A 42 -0.22 -11.06 -10.47
N ILE A 43 -0.31 -9.82 -10.01
CA ILE A 43 -1.30 -8.89 -10.55
C ILE A 43 -0.69 -7.86 -11.48
N GLY A 44 0.64 -7.78 -11.54
CA GLY A 44 1.28 -6.88 -12.50
C GLY A 44 2.78 -6.90 -12.35
N ARG A 45 3.45 -6.42 -13.39
CA ARG A 45 4.89 -6.28 -13.41
C ARG A 45 5.25 -4.90 -13.94
N GLU A 46 6.35 -4.34 -13.45
CA GLU A 46 6.85 -3.05 -13.91
C GLU A 46 5.82 -1.95 -13.70
N GLY A 47 5.58 -1.65 -12.43
CA GLY A 47 4.62 -0.61 -12.08
C GLY A 47 5.13 0.31 -11.01
N ARG A 48 4.20 0.92 -10.29
CA ARG A 48 4.55 1.84 -9.22
C ARG A 48 3.44 1.88 -8.19
N ILE A 49 3.79 2.41 -7.01
CA ILE A 49 2.82 2.64 -5.95
C ILE A 49 2.38 4.10 -6.02
N VAL A 50 1.08 4.32 -5.92
CA VAL A 50 0.52 5.67 -5.88
C VAL A 50 -0.29 5.80 -4.60
N VAL A 51 0.08 6.77 -3.77
CA VAL A 51 -0.64 7.04 -2.53
C VAL A 51 -1.22 8.44 -2.63
N THR A 52 -2.53 8.53 -2.44
CA THR A 52 -3.21 9.82 -2.43
C THR A 52 -3.73 10.08 -1.02
N ASP A 53 -4.49 11.14 -0.87
CA ASP A 53 -5.08 11.46 0.44
C ASP A 53 -6.06 10.38 0.89
N THR A 54 -6.66 9.65 -0.03
CA THR A 54 -7.73 8.73 0.30
C THR A 54 -7.46 7.29 -0.10
N GLU A 55 -6.48 7.03 -0.96
CA GLU A 55 -6.32 5.71 -1.55
C GLU A 55 -4.86 5.30 -1.67
N ILE A 56 -4.65 3.99 -1.74
CA ILE A 56 -3.36 3.40 -2.05
C ILE A 56 -3.58 2.51 -3.26
N ALA A 57 -2.80 2.71 -4.31
CA ALA A 57 -2.96 1.95 -5.55
C ALA A 57 -1.64 1.35 -6.00
N LEU A 58 -1.72 0.18 -6.60
CA LEU A 58 -0.61 -0.44 -7.30
C LEU A 58 -0.93 -0.33 -8.79
N ARG A 59 -0.15 0.49 -9.49
CA ARG A 59 -0.47 0.84 -10.87
C ARG A 59 0.49 0.19 -11.84
N PHE A 60 -0.07 -0.51 -12.83
CA PHE A 60 0.70 -1.19 -13.86
C PHE A 60 0.06 -0.84 -15.20
N ASP A 61 0.88 -0.37 -16.15
CA ASP A 61 0.38 -0.02 -17.49
C ASP A 61 -0.78 0.97 -17.41
N ALA A 62 -0.63 1.99 -16.56
CA ALA A 62 -1.63 3.04 -16.40
C ALA A 62 -2.96 2.53 -15.83
N LYS A 63 -2.98 1.32 -15.27
CA LYS A 63 -4.16 0.76 -14.64
C LYS A 63 -3.90 0.43 -13.20
N ASP A 64 -4.89 0.64 -12.36
CA ASP A 64 -4.78 0.27 -10.95
C ASP A 64 -5.16 -1.19 -10.80
N ALA A 65 -4.14 -2.05 -10.70
CA ALA A 65 -4.38 -3.47 -10.53
C ALA A 65 -4.84 -3.79 -9.12
N PHE A 66 -4.54 -2.92 -8.16
CA PHE A 66 -4.96 -3.08 -6.77
C PHE A 66 -5.22 -1.68 -6.25
N LEU A 67 -6.37 -1.49 -5.63
CA LEU A 67 -6.74 -0.19 -5.08
C LEU A 67 -7.43 -0.42 -3.75
N CYS A 68 -6.96 0.26 -2.72
CA CYS A 68 -7.59 0.17 -1.41
C CYS A 68 -7.69 1.56 -0.80
N LEU A 69 -8.51 1.66 0.24
CA LEU A 69 -8.68 2.91 0.96
C LEU A 69 -7.50 3.11 1.88
N ARG A 70 -6.98 4.33 1.90
CA ARG A 70 -5.88 4.65 2.80
C ARG A 70 -6.31 4.48 4.25
N ASP A 71 -7.51 4.94 4.55
CA ASP A 71 -8.08 4.83 5.88
C ASP A 71 -8.58 3.41 6.06
N GLY A 72 -8.12 2.74 7.10
CA GLY A 72 -8.54 1.38 7.37
C GLY A 72 -7.64 0.30 6.79
N SER A 73 -6.70 0.67 5.92
CA SER A 73 -5.72 -0.29 5.42
C SER A 73 -4.46 -0.26 6.27
N LEU A 74 -3.76 -1.39 6.33
CA LEU A 74 -2.54 -1.53 7.12
C LEU A 74 -1.40 -1.88 6.19
N CYS A 75 -0.28 -1.19 6.35
CA CYS A 75 0.89 -1.42 5.52
C CYS A 75 2.09 -1.72 6.40
N GLY A 76 2.96 -2.61 5.94
CA GLY A 76 4.18 -2.92 6.64
C GLY A 76 5.27 -3.27 5.65
N GLU A 77 6.49 -2.82 5.93
CA GLU A 77 7.62 -3.18 5.09
C GLU A 77 7.97 -4.64 5.29
N LEU A 78 8.42 -5.27 4.20
CA LEU A 78 8.93 -6.63 4.30
C LEU A 78 10.23 -6.63 5.10
N MET A 79 10.53 -7.76 5.73
CA MET A 79 11.70 -7.85 6.60
C MET A 79 13.00 -7.57 5.86
N ASN A 80 13.05 -7.90 4.57
CA ASN A 80 14.27 -7.64 3.79
C ASN A 80 14.24 -6.23 3.19
N LEU A 81 13.23 -5.43 3.49
CA LEU A 81 13.09 -4.05 3.01
C LEU A 81 12.98 -3.95 1.49
N GLU A 82 12.64 -5.04 0.82
CA GLU A 82 12.54 -5.03 -0.64
C GLU A 82 11.13 -4.90 -1.13
N GLY A 83 10.21 -4.54 -0.25
CA GLY A 83 8.84 -4.37 -0.66
C GLY A 83 7.95 -4.05 0.52
N VAL A 84 6.66 -4.08 0.27
CA VAL A 84 5.67 -3.71 1.27
C VAL A 84 4.49 -4.67 1.18
N ARG A 85 3.94 -5.03 2.34
CA ARG A 85 2.72 -5.80 2.43
C ARG A 85 1.59 -4.84 2.74
N ILE A 86 0.53 -4.90 1.97
CA ILE A 86 -0.63 -4.03 2.13
C ILE A 86 -1.83 -4.90 2.46
N ASP A 87 -2.36 -4.74 3.68
CA ASP A 87 -3.61 -5.36 4.07
C ASP A 87 -4.68 -4.32 3.81
N GLY A 88 -5.27 -4.35 2.64
CA GLY A 88 -6.05 -3.26 2.13
C GLY A 88 -7.55 -3.42 2.37
N LEU A 89 -8.18 -2.32 2.76
CA LEU A 89 -9.63 -2.25 2.82
C LEU A 89 -10.12 -1.72 1.49
N LEU A 90 -10.81 -2.57 0.74
CA LEU A 90 -11.29 -2.19 -0.59
C LEU A 90 -12.49 -1.27 -0.49
N PRO A 91 -12.76 -0.48 -1.52
CA PRO A 91 -13.91 0.42 -1.49
C PRO A 91 -15.25 -0.26 -1.26
N ASP A 92 -15.36 -1.55 -1.60
CA ASP A 92 -16.61 -2.29 -1.38
C ASP A 92 -16.68 -2.92 0.01
N GLY A 93 -15.70 -2.66 0.88
CA GLY A 93 -15.70 -3.16 2.24
C GLY A 93 -14.97 -4.46 2.45
N ARG A 94 -14.54 -5.14 1.38
CA ARG A 94 -13.76 -6.37 1.53
C ARG A 94 -12.32 -6.03 1.86
N ARG A 95 -11.60 -7.02 2.33
CA ARG A 95 -10.18 -6.86 2.58
C ARG A 95 -9.38 -7.80 1.68
N GLU A 96 -8.30 -7.29 1.15
CA GLU A 96 -7.38 -8.10 0.35
C GLU A 96 -5.96 -7.74 0.71
N ILE A 97 -5.08 -8.72 0.60
CA ILE A 97 -3.67 -8.51 0.90
C ILE A 97 -2.91 -8.53 -0.42
N ALA A 98 -2.10 -7.50 -0.61
CA ALA A 98 -1.19 -7.42 -1.75
C ALA A 98 0.22 -7.26 -1.21
N ILE A 99 1.18 -7.80 -1.94
CA ILE A 99 2.60 -7.64 -1.61
C ILE A 99 3.27 -7.08 -2.84
N ALA A 100 3.89 -5.93 -2.69
CA ALA A 100 4.54 -5.23 -3.79
C ALA A 100 6.04 -5.27 -3.57
N TYR A 101 6.77 -5.68 -4.59
CA TYR A 101 8.23 -5.82 -4.52
C TYR A 101 8.86 -4.68 -5.30
N TYR A 102 9.74 -3.94 -4.63
CA TYR A 102 10.38 -2.77 -5.21
C TYR A 102 11.35 -3.17 -6.30
N LYS A 103 11.44 -2.31 -7.29
CA LYS A 103 12.46 -2.47 -8.32
C LYS A 103 13.82 -2.18 -7.68
N SER A 104 14.79 -3.05 -7.96
CA SER A 104 16.09 -2.91 -7.34
C SER A 104 16.88 -1.75 -7.94
N TYR A 105 17.56 -1.02 -7.08
CA TYR A 105 18.46 0.04 -7.50
C TYR A 105 19.89 -0.24 -7.23
N ARG A 106 20.15 -1.46 -6.76
CA ARG A 106 21.49 -1.76 -6.42
C ARG A 106 22.30 -1.66 -7.60
N LYS A 107 23.19 -1.06 -7.45
CA LYS A 107 23.93 -0.97 -8.57
C LYS A 107 25.05 -1.69 -8.50
#